data_e32f618da7dced1756baa6ae33b35981
#
_entry.id   e32f618da7dced1756baa6ae33b35981
#
_cell.length_a   1.000
_cell.length_b   1.000
_cell.length_c   1.000
_cell.angle_alpha   90.00
_cell.angle_beta   90.00
_cell.angle_gamma   90.00
#
_symmetry.space_group_name_H-M   'P 1'
#
loop_
_entity.id
_entity.type
_entity.pdbx_description
1 polymer ?
#
loop_
_entity_poly.entity_id
_entity_poly.type
_entity_poly.pdbx_seq_one_letter_code
_entity_poly.pdbx_strand_id
1 'polypeptide(L)'
;MKALVFDDFGGPEVLSVREITEPEHSRSAVIVRMKAIGLNFADVYRRKGNYHLVGDPPFILGYEGAGVIEYVGEDVQHVKVGDRVGFADVPHANAELVSVPADKLLPLPEGISFETAASVLLQGLTAQYLTHDSHQVKAGETILVHAAAGGVGQLLTQMIKMKGGQVIGLTSSNDKAAVAKQMGAAHVFLYGSDWVDSIMDVTGGKGVDVVYESVGQTLMDSFKATKTGGTVVFFGMAGGDPEKIDPRMLMDTSKALIGGDLWNVLTTHEERKRRTAELFQWIMSGEILIKEPTLFSLENGADAHRLLESRKSSGKILLMP
;
A
#
# COMPACT_ATOMS: atom_id res chain seq x y z
N MET A 1 -9.32 12.72 -22.99
CA MET A 1 -9.73 11.92 -21.81
C MET A 1 -9.74 12.75 -20.55
N LYS A 2 -10.54 12.38 -19.55
CA LYS A 2 -10.46 13.00 -18.21
C LYS A 2 -9.33 12.41 -17.38
N ALA A 3 -8.66 13.29 -16.60
CA ALA A 3 -7.69 12.89 -15.59
C ALA A 3 -7.74 13.82 -14.38
N LEU A 4 -7.40 13.30 -13.20
CA LEU A 4 -7.22 14.07 -11.98
C LEU A 4 -5.77 14.60 -11.96
N VAL A 5 -5.62 15.91 -12.12
CA VAL A 5 -4.34 16.57 -12.34
C VAL A 5 -4.09 17.70 -11.35
N PHE A 6 -2.82 18.14 -11.27
CA PHE A 6 -2.40 19.32 -10.53
C PHE A 6 -1.15 19.94 -11.18
N ASP A 7 -0.96 21.25 -10.98
CA ASP A 7 0.20 21.97 -11.53
C ASP A 7 1.23 22.26 -10.44
N ASP A 8 0.78 22.63 -9.24
CA ASP A 8 1.64 23.02 -8.11
C ASP A 8 1.49 22.02 -6.95
N PHE A 9 2.58 21.77 -6.25
CA PHE A 9 2.55 20.94 -5.04
C PHE A 9 1.72 21.59 -3.93
N GLY A 10 0.97 20.79 -3.18
CA GLY A 10 0.12 21.34 -2.13
C GLY A 10 -0.79 20.34 -1.44
N GLY A 11 -1.86 20.87 -0.81
CA GLY A 11 -2.92 20.10 -0.21
C GLY A 11 -3.91 19.54 -1.26
N PRO A 12 -4.97 18.83 -0.84
CA PRO A 12 -5.94 18.24 -1.77
C PRO A 12 -6.64 19.25 -2.70
N GLU A 13 -6.63 20.52 -2.35
CA GLU A 13 -7.23 21.63 -3.11
C GLU A 13 -6.55 21.89 -4.46
N VAL A 14 -5.32 21.45 -4.64
CA VAL A 14 -4.60 21.61 -5.93
C VAL A 14 -5.09 20.63 -7.00
N LEU A 15 -5.82 19.59 -6.61
CA LEU A 15 -6.33 18.56 -7.51
C LEU A 15 -7.60 19.02 -8.23
N SER A 16 -7.63 18.83 -9.53
CA SER A 16 -8.80 19.10 -10.38
C SER A 16 -8.90 18.10 -11.52
N VAL A 17 -10.11 17.73 -11.92
CA VAL A 17 -10.30 16.93 -13.13
C VAL A 17 -10.27 17.84 -14.35
N ARG A 18 -9.49 17.47 -15.37
CA ARG A 18 -9.35 18.19 -16.63
C ARG A 18 -9.44 17.23 -17.81
N GLU A 19 -9.90 17.75 -18.94
CA GLU A 19 -9.73 17.11 -20.24
C GLU A 19 -8.27 17.27 -20.67
N ILE A 20 -7.60 16.15 -20.94
CA ILE A 20 -6.22 16.12 -21.44
C ILE A 20 -6.10 15.22 -22.66
N THR A 21 -4.99 15.29 -23.37
CA THR A 21 -4.68 14.40 -24.48
C THR A 21 -4.60 12.95 -23.99
N GLU A 22 -5.13 12.02 -24.77
CA GLU A 22 -4.99 10.60 -24.49
C GLU A 22 -3.52 10.16 -24.57
N PRO A 23 -3.13 9.10 -23.84
CA PRO A 23 -1.75 8.61 -23.89
C PRO A 23 -1.40 8.11 -25.29
N GLU A 24 -0.17 8.36 -25.73
CA GLU A 24 0.32 7.91 -27.02
C GLU A 24 0.37 6.37 -27.10
N HIS A 25 0.06 5.85 -28.27
CA HIS A 25 0.15 4.43 -28.56
C HIS A 25 1.62 4.02 -28.73
N SER A 26 2.14 3.24 -27.79
CA SER A 26 3.49 2.67 -27.86
C SER A 26 3.46 1.27 -28.42
N ARG A 27 4.49 0.90 -29.19
CA ARG A 27 4.62 -0.47 -29.76
C ARG A 27 4.77 -1.55 -28.67
N SER A 28 5.35 -1.22 -27.51
CA SER A 28 5.66 -2.13 -26.41
C SER A 28 4.71 -2.03 -25.21
N ALA A 29 3.64 -1.25 -25.33
CA ALA A 29 2.68 -1.01 -24.27
C ALA A 29 1.24 -1.27 -24.74
N VAL A 30 0.33 -1.31 -23.80
CA VAL A 30 -1.12 -1.36 -24.07
C VAL A 30 -1.78 -0.10 -23.51
N ILE A 31 -2.95 0.26 -24.05
CA ILE A 31 -3.83 1.26 -23.40
C ILE A 31 -4.90 0.50 -22.61
N VAL A 32 -5.00 0.82 -21.35
CA VAL A 32 -6.01 0.26 -20.45
C VAL A 32 -7.07 1.31 -20.17
N ARG A 33 -8.33 0.99 -20.48
CA ARG A 33 -9.49 1.77 -20.02
C ARG A 33 -9.78 1.39 -18.59
N MET A 34 -9.56 2.35 -17.70
CA MET A 34 -9.66 2.14 -16.27
C MET A 34 -11.09 1.85 -15.83
N LYS A 35 -11.23 0.97 -14.84
CA LYS A 35 -12.49 0.63 -14.17
C LYS A 35 -12.44 0.90 -12.67
N ALA A 36 -11.24 0.79 -12.07
CA ALA A 36 -10.99 1.14 -10.68
C ALA A 36 -9.53 1.57 -10.51
N ILE A 37 -9.31 2.59 -9.72
CA ILE A 37 -7.98 3.18 -9.45
C ILE A 37 -7.74 3.16 -7.95
N GLY A 38 -6.61 2.63 -7.52
CA GLY A 38 -6.24 2.54 -6.12
C GLY A 38 -5.55 3.81 -5.60
N LEU A 39 -6.15 4.50 -4.63
CA LEU A 39 -5.53 5.63 -3.95
C LEU A 39 -4.62 5.16 -2.81
N ASN A 40 -3.41 5.73 -2.71
CA ASN A 40 -2.38 5.35 -1.75
C ASN A 40 -1.75 6.57 -1.06
N PHE A 41 -1.16 6.40 0.13
CA PHE A 41 -0.43 7.49 0.79
C PHE A 41 0.77 8.00 -0.03
N ALA A 42 1.36 7.14 -0.86
CA ALA A 42 2.40 7.55 -1.80
C ALA A 42 1.93 8.66 -2.77
N ASP A 43 0.65 8.69 -3.13
CA ASP A 43 0.08 9.75 -3.97
C ASP A 43 -0.01 11.07 -3.20
N VAL A 44 -0.27 11.01 -1.88
CA VAL A 44 -0.22 12.18 -1.00
C VAL A 44 1.21 12.74 -0.91
N TYR A 45 2.22 11.86 -0.75
CA TYR A 45 3.62 12.28 -0.71
C TYR A 45 4.05 12.94 -2.02
N ARG A 46 3.67 12.38 -3.17
CA ARG A 46 3.95 12.94 -4.50
C ARG A 46 3.29 14.28 -4.69
N ARG A 47 2.00 14.41 -4.35
CA ARG A 47 1.26 15.67 -4.46
C ARG A 47 1.88 16.77 -3.59
N LYS A 48 2.50 16.42 -2.46
CA LYS A 48 3.21 17.36 -1.57
C LYS A 48 4.66 17.62 -1.97
N GLY A 49 5.16 16.97 -3.02
CA GLY A 49 6.54 17.12 -3.48
C GLY A 49 7.59 16.37 -2.63
N ASN A 50 7.15 15.46 -1.77
CA ASN A 50 8.02 14.72 -0.83
C ASN A 50 8.39 13.31 -1.32
N TYR A 51 8.03 12.96 -2.55
CA TYR A 51 8.33 11.66 -3.15
C TYR A 51 8.51 11.81 -4.65
N HIS A 52 9.18 10.84 -5.29
CA HIS A 52 9.44 10.90 -6.73
C HIS A 52 8.13 10.93 -7.54
N LEU A 53 8.07 11.80 -8.53
CA LEU A 53 6.95 12.02 -9.43
C LEU A 53 7.46 11.97 -10.88
N VAL A 54 6.67 11.40 -11.79
CA VAL A 54 7.01 11.28 -13.21
C VAL A 54 6.29 12.35 -14.01
N GLY A 55 7.01 12.96 -14.97
CA GLY A 55 6.47 13.95 -15.93
C GLY A 55 6.62 15.38 -15.47
N ASP A 56 6.00 16.27 -16.24
CA ASP A 56 5.91 17.71 -16.03
C ASP A 56 4.47 18.14 -15.81
N PRO A 57 4.21 19.34 -15.24
CA PRO A 57 2.84 19.83 -15.08
C PRO A 57 2.09 19.94 -16.43
N PRO A 58 0.79 19.61 -16.46
CA PRO A 58 -0.01 19.12 -15.35
C PRO A 58 0.32 17.67 -14.97
N PHE A 59 0.66 17.44 -13.70
CA PHE A 59 0.97 16.11 -13.18
C PHE A 59 -0.28 15.26 -13.02
N ILE A 60 -0.18 13.96 -13.30
CA ILE A 60 -1.20 12.96 -13.01
C ILE A 60 -0.64 12.00 -11.96
N LEU A 61 -1.38 11.84 -10.85
CA LEU A 61 -1.04 10.87 -9.80
C LEU A 61 -1.51 9.45 -10.15
N GLY A 62 -1.33 8.57 -9.17
CA GLY A 62 -1.79 7.18 -9.22
C GLY A 62 -0.75 6.24 -9.84
N TYR A 63 -0.57 5.09 -9.17
CA TYR A 63 0.39 4.06 -9.58
C TYR A 63 -0.19 2.66 -9.53
N GLU A 64 -1.51 2.56 -9.33
CA GLU A 64 -2.23 1.30 -9.17
C GLU A 64 -3.62 1.41 -9.80
N GLY A 65 -4.04 0.37 -10.51
CA GLY A 65 -5.39 0.30 -11.02
C GLY A 65 -5.70 -0.98 -11.75
N ALA A 66 -6.94 -1.08 -12.21
CA ALA A 66 -7.45 -2.21 -12.95
C ALA A 66 -8.46 -1.75 -14.02
N GLY A 67 -8.49 -2.45 -15.14
CA GLY A 67 -9.36 -2.10 -16.26
C GLY A 67 -9.34 -3.14 -17.38
N VAL A 68 -9.74 -2.68 -18.55
CA VAL A 68 -9.83 -3.51 -19.75
C VAL A 68 -8.88 -2.95 -20.82
N ILE A 69 -8.15 -3.82 -21.48
CA ILE A 69 -7.27 -3.44 -22.59
C ILE A 69 -8.11 -2.93 -23.77
N GLU A 70 -7.82 -1.72 -24.24
CA GLU A 70 -8.48 -1.07 -25.38
C GLU A 70 -7.60 -1.03 -26.62
N TYR A 71 -6.29 -0.96 -26.44
CA TYR A 71 -5.31 -1.01 -27.53
C TYR A 71 -4.11 -1.88 -27.12
N VAL A 72 -3.55 -2.61 -28.08
CA VAL A 72 -2.36 -3.46 -27.91
C VAL A 72 -1.28 -3.01 -28.89
N GLY A 73 -0.10 -2.69 -28.38
CA GLY A 73 1.06 -2.33 -29.19
C GLY A 73 1.55 -3.49 -30.04
N GLU A 74 2.11 -3.20 -31.21
CA GLU A 74 2.50 -4.20 -32.24
C GLU A 74 3.49 -5.26 -31.72
N ASP A 75 4.35 -4.91 -30.75
CA ASP A 75 5.36 -5.80 -30.20
C ASP A 75 4.82 -6.65 -29.01
N VAL A 76 3.56 -6.44 -28.61
CA VAL A 76 2.92 -7.14 -27.48
C VAL A 76 2.10 -8.32 -27.99
N GLN A 77 2.44 -9.55 -27.56
CA GLN A 77 1.85 -10.77 -28.13
C GLN A 77 1.05 -11.61 -27.11
N HIS A 78 1.13 -11.32 -25.82
CA HIS A 78 0.59 -12.19 -24.77
C HIS A 78 -0.75 -11.72 -24.18
N VAL A 79 -1.31 -10.64 -24.72
CA VAL A 79 -2.62 -10.08 -24.34
C VAL A 79 -3.37 -9.58 -25.57
N LYS A 80 -4.67 -9.35 -25.45
CA LYS A 80 -5.54 -8.85 -26.52
C LYS A 80 -6.51 -7.79 -26.00
N VAL A 81 -7.06 -7.02 -26.93
CA VAL A 81 -8.17 -6.09 -26.63
C VAL A 81 -9.32 -6.86 -25.97
N GLY A 82 -9.86 -6.28 -24.90
CA GLY A 82 -10.92 -6.87 -24.08
C GLY A 82 -10.41 -7.67 -22.88
N ASP A 83 -9.11 -7.97 -22.78
CA ASP A 83 -8.57 -8.66 -21.61
C ASP A 83 -8.67 -7.78 -20.35
N ARG A 84 -9.01 -8.43 -19.22
CA ARG A 84 -9.09 -7.82 -17.89
C ARG A 84 -7.72 -7.84 -17.24
N VAL A 85 -7.21 -6.66 -16.88
CA VAL A 85 -5.86 -6.52 -16.34
C VAL A 85 -5.84 -5.55 -15.17
N GLY A 86 -4.84 -5.71 -14.31
CA GLY A 86 -4.45 -4.73 -13.31
C GLY A 86 -2.97 -4.42 -13.44
N PHE A 87 -2.53 -3.44 -12.68
CA PHE A 87 -1.12 -3.08 -12.56
C PHE A 87 -0.83 -2.39 -11.23
N ALA A 88 0.42 -2.49 -10.80
CA ALA A 88 1.04 -1.66 -9.79
C ALA A 88 2.38 -1.15 -10.33
N ASP A 89 2.84 0.03 -9.86
CA ASP A 89 4.06 0.66 -10.36
C ASP A 89 3.97 1.16 -11.82
N VAL A 90 2.80 1.64 -12.23
CA VAL A 90 2.65 2.35 -13.50
C VAL A 90 2.09 3.74 -13.22
N PRO A 91 2.81 4.82 -13.57
CA PRO A 91 2.38 6.19 -13.31
C PRO A 91 1.12 6.57 -14.10
N HIS A 92 0.51 7.68 -13.70
CA HIS A 92 -0.63 8.31 -14.36
C HIS A 92 -1.95 7.52 -14.27
N ALA A 93 -2.11 6.69 -13.21
CA ALA A 93 -3.31 5.87 -13.06
C ALA A 93 -4.60 6.66 -12.78
N ASN A 94 -4.52 7.91 -12.28
CA ASN A 94 -5.69 8.74 -11.98
C ASN A 94 -6.29 9.38 -13.23
N ALA A 95 -6.61 8.55 -14.24
CA ALA A 95 -7.15 8.95 -15.54
C ALA A 95 -8.09 7.87 -16.09
N GLU A 96 -8.89 8.20 -17.11
CA GLU A 96 -9.76 7.24 -17.81
C GLU A 96 -8.97 6.20 -18.63
N LEU A 97 -7.82 6.60 -19.18
CA LEU A 97 -6.93 5.75 -19.98
C LEU A 97 -5.50 5.83 -19.47
N VAL A 98 -4.82 4.69 -19.42
CA VAL A 98 -3.43 4.60 -18.96
C VAL A 98 -2.61 3.77 -19.96
N SER A 99 -1.44 4.27 -20.34
CA SER A 99 -0.46 3.50 -21.09
C SER A 99 0.35 2.62 -20.13
N VAL A 100 0.19 1.30 -20.25
CA VAL A 100 0.82 0.31 -19.36
C VAL A 100 1.86 -0.49 -20.14
N PRO A 101 3.15 -0.46 -19.75
CA PRO A 101 4.16 -1.35 -20.31
C PRO A 101 3.73 -2.82 -20.20
N ALA A 102 3.94 -3.60 -21.25
CA ALA A 102 3.46 -4.97 -21.33
C ALA A 102 4.01 -5.89 -20.23
N ASP A 103 5.23 -5.64 -19.76
CA ASP A 103 5.89 -6.36 -18.67
C ASP A 103 5.33 -6.02 -17.27
N LYS A 104 4.53 -4.97 -17.16
CA LYS A 104 3.85 -4.57 -15.90
C LYS A 104 2.39 -5.02 -15.83
N LEU A 105 1.86 -5.61 -16.87
CA LEU A 105 0.50 -6.12 -16.90
C LEU A 105 0.32 -7.35 -16.02
N LEU A 106 -0.78 -7.35 -15.27
CA LEU A 106 -1.18 -8.41 -14.35
C LEU A 106 -2.58 -8.91 -14.77
N PRO A 107 -2.68 -10.08 -15.43
CA PRO A 107 -3.97 -10.65 -15.80
C PRO A 107 -4.88 -10.88 -14.59
N LEU A 108 -6.15 -10.51 -14.68
CA LEU A 108 -7.12 -10.69 -13.61
C LEU A 108 -7.90 -11.99 -13.81
N PRO A 109 -7.88 -12.93 -12.83
CA PRO A 109 -8.77 -14.11 -12.83
C PRO A 109 -10.26 -13.70 -12.81
N GLU A 110 -11.14 -14.56 -13.29
CA GLU A 110 -12.60 -14.29 -13.29
C GLU A 110 -13.15 -13.98 -11.90
N GLY A 111 -12.62 -14.63 -10.84
CA GLY A 111 -13.03 -14.43 -9.45
C GLY A 111 -12.56 -13.11 -8.81
N ILE A 112 -11.75 -12.29 -9.49
CA ILE A 112 -11.25 -11.01 -8.99
C ILE A 112 -11.92 -9.86 -9.74
N SER A 113 -12.67 -9.01 -9.02
CA SER A 113 -13.26 -7.78 -9.60
C SER A 113 -12.19 -6.70 -9.82
N PHE A 114 -12.51 -5.67 -10.60
CA PHE A 114 -11.61 -4.53 -10.78
C PHE A 114 -11.38 -3.77 -9.47
N GLU A 115 -12.43 -3.64 -8.66
CA GLU A 115 -12.37 -2.98 -7.36
C GLU A 115 -11.47 -3.79 -6.39
N THR A 116 -11.61 -5.11 -6.37
CA THR A 116 -10.73 -5.99 -5.58
C THR A 116 -9.28 -5.85 -6.04
N ALA A 117 -9.01 -5.92 -7.34
CA ALA A 117 -7.67 -5.77 -7.89
C ALA A 117 -7.03 -4.42 -7.52
N ALA A 118 -7.74 -3.31 -7.78
CA ALA A 118 -7.28 -1.96 -7.42
C ALA A 118 -7.18 -1.72 -5.91
N SER A 119 -7.81 -2.57 -5.10
CA SER A 119 -7.69 -2.51 -3.64
C SER A 119 -6.44 -3.19 -3.10
N VAL A 120 -5.88 -4.17 -3.84
CA VAL A 120 -4.88 -5.07 -3.26
C VAL A 120 -3.54 -5.12 -3.99
N LEU A 121 -3.48 -4.70 -5.25
CA LEU A 121 -2.25 -4.89 -6.03
C LEU A 121 -1.06 -4.17 -5.41
N LEU A 122 -1.16 -2.89 -5.08
CA LEU A 122 -0.07 -2.18 -4.42
C LEU A 122 0.04 -2.56 -2.94
N GLN A 123 -1.06 -2.51 -2.20
CA GLN A 123 -1.06 -2.71 -0.75
C GLN A 123 -0.82 -4.17 -0.36
N GLY A 124 -1.38 -5.13 -1.11
CA GLY A 124 -1.19 -6.56 -0.87
C GLY A 124 0.20 -7.03 -1.22
N LEU A 125 0.74 -6.59 -2.37
CA LEU A 125 2.13 -6.88 -2.73
C LEU A 125 3.11 -6.21 -1.75
N THR A 126 2.76 -5.03 -1.21
CA THR A 126 3.53 -4.40 -0.12
C THR A 126 3.52 -5.28 1.13
N ALA A 127 2.36 -5.72 1.61
CA ALA A 127 2.26 -6.59 2.78
C ALA A 127 2.99 -7.93 2.56
N GLN A 128 2.95 -8.46 1.34
CA GLN A 128 3.64 -9.69 0.99
C GLN A 128 5.16 -9.53 1.10
N TYR A 129 5.78 -8.53 0.44
CA TYR A 129 7.23 -8.38 0.52
C TYR A 129 7.69 -8.02 1.93
N LEU A 130 6.92 -7.25 2.69
CA LEU A 130 7.23 -6.94 4.07
C LEU A 130 7.37 -8.22 4.92
N THR A 131 6.47 -9.19 4.74
CA THR A 131 6.45 -10.45 5.50
C THR A 131 7.35 -11.55 4.94
N HIS A 132 7.91 -11.39 3.73
CA HIS A 132 8.72 -12.42 3.07
C HIS A 132 10.16 -11.96 2.84
N ASP A 133 10.36 -10.70 2.45
CA ASP A 133 11.66 -10.19 2.00
C ASP A 133 12.30 -9.24 3.04
N SER A 134 11.54 -8.23 3.53
CA SER A 134 12.07 -7.30 4.54
C SER A 134 12.30 -7.99 5.88
N HIS A 135 11.35 -8.80 6.34
CA HIS A 135 11.51 -9.71 7.46
C HIS A 135 10.73 -10.99 7.17
N GLN A 136 11.43 -12.11 7.11
CA GLN A 136 10.78 -13.41 6.96
C GLN A 136 10.10 -13.80 8.29
N VAL A 137 8.78 -13.51 8.37
CA VAL A 137 7.98 -13.80 9.57
C VAL A 137 8.03 -15.29 9.92
N LYS A 138 8.27 -15.60 11.19
CA LYS A 138 8.33 -16.96 11.74
C LYS A 138 7.16 -17.19 12.70
N ALA A 139 6.75 -18.45 12.79
CA ALA A 139 5.75 -18.87 13.76
C ALA A 139 6.19 -18.57 15.21
N GLY A 140 5.27 -18.01 16.00
CA GLY A 140 5.52 -17.65 17.39
C GLY A 140 6.12 -16.26 17.60
N GLU A 141 6.53 -15.53 16.56
CA GLU A 141 6.97 -14.13 16.71
C GLU A 141 5.82 -13.23 17.13
N THR A 142 6.09 -12.29 18.01
CA THR A 142 5.18 -11.20 18.39
C THR A 142 5.52 -9.95 17.58
N ILE A 143 4.58 -9.43 16.83
CA ILE A 143 4.81 -8.42 15.79
C ILE A 143 3.89 -7.24 16.00
N LEU A 144 4.46 -6.04 16.07
CA LEU A 144 3.73 -4.78 16.13
C LEU A 144 3.45 -4.27 14.71
N VAL A 145 2.20 -3.96 14.43
CA VAL A 145 1.76 -3.37 13.16
C VAL A 145 1.18 -1.98 13.42
N HIS A 146 1.86 -0.96 12.92
CA HIS A 146 1.33 0.42 12.92
C HIS A 146 0.18 0.56 11.93
N ALA A 147 -0.77 1.46 12.23
CA ALA A 147 -1.96 1.70 11.41
C ALA A 147 -2.67 0.39 11.00
N ALA A 148 -2.83 -0.55 11.94
CA ALA A 148 -3.30 -1.91 11.69
C ALA A 148 -4.69 -2.00 11.02
N ALA A 149 -5.51 -0.94 11.08
CA ALA A 149 -6.79 -0.84 10.38
C ALA A 149 -6.69 -0.13 9.01
N GLY A 150 -5.50 0.31 8.59
CA GLY A 150 -5.25 0.86 7.26
C GLY A 150 -5.17 -0.23 6.19
N GLY A 151 -5.09 0.17 4.92
CA GLY A 151 -5.12 -0.79 3.81
C GLY A 151 -3.99 -1.83 3.90
N VAL A 152 -2.72 -1.41 3.99
CA VAL A 152 -1.59 -2.34 4.18
C VAL A 152 -1.68 -3.05 5.53
N GLY A 153 -2.05 -2.34 6.61
CA GLY A 153 -2.10 -2.91 7.97
C GLY A 153 -3.06 -4.08 8.10
N GLN A 154 -4.23 -4.03 7.45
CA GLN A 154 -5.20 -5.13 7.45
C GLN A 154 -4.66 -6.38 6.75
N LEU A 155 -4.03 -6.21 5.59
CA LEU A 155 -3.45 -7.30 4.81
C LEU A 155 -2.23 -7.89 5.52
N LEU A 156 -1.36 -7.03 6.03
CA LEU A 156 -0.17 -7.40 6.80
C LEU A 156 -0.53 -8.23 8.04
N THR A 157 -1.56 -7.79 8.80
CA THR A 157 -2.07 -8.52 9.96
C THR A 157 -2.48 -9.95 9.60
N GLN A 158 -3.22 -10.12 8.51
CA GLN A 158 -3.67 -11.44 8.06
C GLN A 158 -2.49 -12.31 7.58
N MET A 159 -1.56 -11.75 6.79
CA MET A 159 -0.39 -12.48 6.29
C MET A 159 0.54 -12.92 7.43
N ILE A 160 0.75 -12.08 8.46
CA ILE A 160 1.51 -12.46 9.66
C ILE A 160 0.85 -13.64 10.36
N LYS A 161 -0.47 -13.58 10.54
CA LYS A 161 -1.26 -14.67 11.16
C LYS A 161 -1.17 -15.98 10.36
N MET A 162 -1.27 -15.92 9.02
CA MET A 162 -1.09 -17.08 8.14
C MET A 162 0.28 -17.75 8.33
N LYS A 163 1.31 -16.97 8.66
CA LYS A 163 2.67 -17.47 8.97
C LYS A 163 2.84 -17.93 10.43
N GLY A 164 1.79 -17.87 11.25
CA GLY A 164 1.83 -18.27 12.66
C GLY A 164 2.39 -17.22 13.62
N GLY A 165 2.56 -15.98 13.18
CA GLY A 165 2.92 -14.85 14.03
C GLY A 165 1.73 -14.31 14.82
N GLN A 166 2.00 -13.62 15.94
CA GLN A 166 1.01 -12.94 16.77
C GLN A 166 1.09 -11.44 16.54
N VAL A 167 -0.03 -10.81 16.20
CA VAL A 167 -0.09 -9.39 15.89
C VAL A 167 -0.58 -8.56 17.07
N ILE A 168 0.18 -7.53 17.42
CA ILE A 168 -0.25 -6.39 18.21
C ILE A 168 -0.50 -5.24 17.22
N GLY A 169 -1.72 -4.71 17.19
CA GLY A 169 -2.08 -3.59 16.29
C GLY A 169 -2.07 -2.25 17.02
N LEU A 170 -1.60 -1.20 16.35
CA LEU A 170 -1.81 0.18 16.77
C LEU A 170 -2.81 0.87 15.84
N THR A 171 -3.76 1.58 16.43
CA THR A 171 -4.81 2.30 15.71
C THR A 171 -5.13 3.65 16.33
N SER A 172 -5.89 4.50 15.65
CA SER A 172 -6.22 5.86 16.12
C SER A 172 -7.58 5.99 16.79
N SER A 173 -8.41 4.92 16.80
CA SER A 173 -9.74 4.93 17.41
C SER A 173 -10.24 3.53 17.74
N ASN A 174 -11.27 3.44 18.61
CA ASN A 174 -11.90 2.17 18.97
C ASN A 174 -12.56 1.47 17.77
N ASP A 175 -13.18 2.22 16.84
CA ASP A 175 -13.76 1.64 15.63
C ASP A 175 -12.69 0.97 14.76
N LYS A 176 -11.52 1.60 14.64
CA LYS A 176 -10.38 1.02 13.95
C LYS A 176 -9.77 -0.15 14.70
N ALA A 177 -9.80 -0.13 16.04
CA ALA A 177 -9.37 -1.27 16.84
C ALA A 177 -10.25 -2.50 16.59
N ALA A 178 -11.56 -2.31 16.44
CA ALA A 178 -12.48 -3.38 16.07
C ALA A 178 -12.13 -3.99 14.70
N VAL A 179 -11.79 -3.15 13.70
CA VAL A 179 -11.33 -3.62 12.38
C VAL A 179 -10.04 -4.42 12.49
N ALA A 180 -9.03 -3.93 13.20
CA ALA A 180 -7.76 -4.64 13.36
C ALA A 180 -7.94 -6.01 14.06
N LYS A 181 -8.82 -6.09 15.08
CA LYS A 181 -9.18 -7.35 15.73
C LYS A 181 -9.88 -8.31 14.77
N GLN A 182 -10.80 -7.81 13.95
CA GLN A 182 -11.49 -8.62 12.92
C GLN A 182 -10.49 -9.23 11.93
N MET A 183 -9.43 -8.48 11.57
CA MET A 183 -8.35 -8.97 10.70
C MET A 183 -7.40 -9.96 11.40
N GLY A 184 -7.54 -10.15 12.72
CA GLY A 184 -6.82 -11.18 13.47
C GLY A 184 -5.73 -10.68 14.40
N ALA A 185 -5.67 -9.38 14.71
CA ALA A 185 -4.78 -8.87 15.74
C ALA A 185 -5.19 -9.41 17.12
N ALA A 186 -4.24 -10.00 17.85
CA ALA A 186 -4.45 -10.57 19.18
C ALA A 186 -4.68 -9.48 20.24
N HIS A 187 -3.91 -8.41 20.15
CA HIS A 187 -4.05 -7.20 20.96
C HIS A 187 -4.13 -5.97 20.07
N VAL A 188 -4.87 -4.96 20.49
CA VAL A 188 -4.93 -3.67 19.79
C VAL A 188 -4.92 -2.55 20.81
N PHE A 189 -3.98 -1.63 20.62
CA PHE A 189 -3.86 -0.41 21.43
C PHE A 189 -4.12 0.82 20.57
N LEU A 190 -4.50 1.91 21.22
CA LEU A 190 -4.64 3.20 20.58
C LEU A 190 -3.32 3.98 20.66
N TYR A 191 -3.05 4.80 19.65
CA TYR A 191 -1.98 5.78 19.76
C TYR A 191 -2.27 6.73 20.94
N GLY A 192 -1.29 6.94 21.78
CA GLY A 192 -1.33 7.77 22.96
C GLY A 192 0.06 7.83 23.57
N SER A 193 0.23 8.43 24.75
CA SER A 193 1.53 8.55 25.42
C SER A 193 2.05 7.24 26.02
N ASP A 194 1.18 6.26 26.20
CA ASP A 194 1.38 5.01 26.97
C ASP A 194 1.37 3.72 26.16
N TRP A 195 1.30 3.82 24.82
CA TRP A 195 1.21 2.61 23.98
C TRP A 195 2.48 1.74 24.05
N VAL A 196 3.67 2.35 24.23
CA VAL A 196 4.93 1.61 24.42
C VAL A 196 4.87 0.79 25.70
N ASP A 197 4.45 1.40 26.81
CA ASP A 197 4.32 0.73 28.11
C ASP A 197 3.32 -0.42 28.02
N SER A 198 2.18 -0.18 27.37
CA SER A 198 1.17 -1.23 27.14
C SER A 198 1.72 -2.42 26.35
N ILE A 199 2.59 -2.19 25.36
CA ILE A 199 3.26 -3.26 24.62
C ILE A 199 4.27 -3.98 25.51
N MET A 200 5.06 -3.24 26.29
CA MET A 200 6.00 -3.85 27.22
C MET A 200 5.28 -4.73 28.25
N ASP A 201 4.14 -4.29 28.76
CA ASP A 201 3.34 -5.08 29.73
C ASP A 201 2.86 -6.40 29.13
N VAL A 202 2.24 -6.38 27.95
CA VAL A 202 1.72 -7.62 27.32
C VAL A 202 2.82 -8.55 26.81
N THR A 203 4.05 -8.04 26.64
CA THR A 203 5.23 -8.84 26.25
C THR A 203 6.11 -9.24 27.45
N GLY A 204 5.65 -8.99 28.67
CA GLY A 204 6.40 -9.30 29.91
C GLY A 204 7.73 -8.56 30.01
N GLY A 205 7.76 -7.30 29.58
CA GLY A 205 8.92 -6.41 29.60
C GLY A 205 9.98 -6.68 28.53
N LYS A 206 9.71 -7.59 27.60
CA LYS A 206 10.69 -7.98 26.56
C LYS A 206 10.63 -7.10 25.31
N GLY A 207 9.43 -6.58 24.98
CA GLY A 207 9.14 -5.95 23.70
C GLY A 207 8.85 -6.97 22.59
N VAL A 208 8.51 -6.48 21.38
CA VAL A 208 8.15 -7.29 20.22
C VAL A 208 9.37 -7.72 19.41
N ASP A 209 9.23 -8.81 18.64
CA ASP A 209 10.28 -9.31 17.74
C ASP A 209 10.49 -8.36 16.56
N VAL A 210 9.38 -7.88 15.98
CA VAL A 210 9.37 -7.04 14.78
C VAL A 210 8.35 -5.93 14.92
N VAL A 211 8.70 -4.75 14.42
CA VAL A 211 7.76 -3.63 14.22
C VAL A 211 7.67 -3.32 12.73
N TYR A 212 6.46 -3.27 12.20
CA TYR A 212 6.18 -2.71 10.87
C TYR A 212 5.73 -1.25 11.02
N GLU A 213 6.65 -0.32 10.71
CA GLU A 213 6.51 1.11 10.93
C GLU A 213 6.11 1.84 9.65
N SER A 214 4.95 2.48 9.67
CA SER A 214 4.38 3.22 8.51
C SER A 214 3.99 4.67 8.83
N VAL A 215 4.25 5.12 10.05
CA VAL A 215 3.82 6.44 10.52
C VAL A 215 4.92 7.48 10.43
N GLY A 216 6.15 7.09 10.67
CA GLY A 216 7.34 7.92 10.61
C GLY A 216 7.66 8.58 11.95
N GLN A 217 6.83 9.49 12.43
CA GLN A 217 7.03 10.19 13.72
C GLN A 217 7.11 9.26 14.93
N THR A 218 6.60 8.02 14.81
CA THR A 218 6.64 7.00 15.88
C THR A 218 7.89 6.13 15.85
N LEU A 219 8.84 6.36 14.95
CA LEU A 219 9.99 5.48 14.71
C LEU A 219 10.83 5.25 15.98
N MET A 220 11.11 6.29 16.76
CA MET A 220 11.91 6.13 18.00
C MET A 220 11.17 5.35 19.09
N ASP A 221 9.85 5.52 19.20
CA ASP A 221 9.03 4.75 20.12
C ASP A 221 8.86 3.30 19.65
N SER A 222 8.84 3.07 18.33
CA SER A 222 8.91 1.73 17.75
C SER A 222 10.16 0.99 18.15
N PHE A 223 11.32 1.65 18.20
CA PHE A 223 12.54 1.06 18.76
C PHE A 223 12.43 0.74 20.24
N LYS A 224 11.78 1.60 21.05
CA LYS A 224 11.56 1.32 22.48
C LYS A 224 10.70 0.07 22.68
N ALA A 225 9.65 -0.09 21.88
CA ALA A 225 8.76 -1.26 21.94
C ALA A 225 9.37 -2.55 21.39
N THR A 226 10.50 -2.47 20.67
CA THR A 226 11.18 -3.62 20.07
C THR A 226 12.17 -4.24 21.06
N LYS A 227 12.21 -5.57 21.17
CA LYS A 227 13.17 -6.29 22.01
C LYS A 227 14.62 -6.05 21.58
N THR A 228 15.59 -6.32 22.46
CA THR A 228 16.99 -6.42 22.08
C THR A 228 17.16 -7.47 20.97
N GLY A 229 17.90 -7.14 19.93
CA GLY A 229 18.08 -8.00 18.76
C GLY A 229 16.85 -8.07 17.80
N GLY A 230 15.80 -7.30 18.07
CA GLY A 230 14.61 -7.25 17.21
C GLY A 230 14.77 -6.31 16.00
N THR A 231 13.75 -6.26 15.17
CA THR A 231 13.80 -5.55 13.88
C THR A 231 12.69 -4.51 13.79
N VAL A 232 13.01 -3.32 13.31
CA VAL A 232 12.04 -2.32 12.86
C VAL A 232 12.09 -2.25 11.33
N VAL A 233 10.98 -2.51 10.67
CA VAL A 233 10.81 -2.41 9.22
C VAL A 233 10.08 -1.12 8.90
N PHE A 234 10.80 -0.16 8.32
CA PHE A 234 10.27 1.16 7.96
C PHE A 234 9.82 1.16 6.50
N PHE A 235 8.54 1.41 6.24
CA PHE A 235 7.97 1.38 4.89
C PHE A 235 7.01 2.53 4.58
N GLY A 236 6.85 3.51 5.48
CA GLY A 236 5.98 4.66 5.25
C GLY A 236 6.11 5.73 6.30
N MET A 237 5.56 6.92 6.00
CA MET A 237 5.64 8.13 6.83
C MET A 237 4.32 8.90 6.85
N ALA A 238 3.19 8.17 6.99
CA ALA A 238 1.84 8.75 6.94
C ALA A 238 1.57 9.79 8.06
N GLY A 239 2.35 9.78 9.13
CA GLY A 239 2.28 10.75 10.21
C GLY A 239 3.27 11.90 10.10
N GLY A 240 4.18 11.87 9.13
CA GLY A 240 5.25 12.84 8.94
C GLY A 240 6.64 12.19 8.96
N ASP A 241 7.67 12.98 8.70
CA ASP A 241 9.04 12.51 8.59
C ASP A 241 9.54 11.90 9.92
N PRO A 242 10.35 10.82 9.84
CA PRO A 242 10.96 10.21 11.01
C PRO A 242 12.12 11.07 11.55
N GLU A 243 12.44 10.89 12.83
CA GLU A 243 13.67 11.39 13.40
C GLU A 243 14.89 10.68 12.79
N LYS A 244 16.03 11.38 12.76
CA LYS A 244 17.30 10.81 12.32
C LYS A 244 17.80 9.76 13.31
N ILE A 245 18.27 8.63 12.80
CA ILE A 245 18.79 7.53 13.61
C ILE A 245 20.31 7.72 13.83
N ASP A 246 20.74 7.65 15.09
CA ASP A 246 22.15 7.44 15.43
C ASP A 246 22.46 5.93 15.36
N PRO A 247 23.33 5.47 14.46
CA PRO A 247 23.64 4.04 14.32
C PRO A 247 24.25 3.43 15.60
N ARG A 248 24.79 4.22 16.51
CA ARG A 248 25.29 3.72 17.81
C ARG A 248 24.16 3.11 18.65
N MET A 249 22.95 3.66 18.58
CA MET A 249 21.77 3.09 19.24
C MET A 249 21.45 1.69 18.72
N LEU A 250 21.57 1.45 17.42
CA LEU A 250 21.40 0.11 16.84
C LEU A 250 22.46 -0.87 17.34
N MET A 251 23.71 -0.43 17.41
CA MET A 251 24.83 -1.22 17.92
C MET A 251 24.60 -1.61 19.40
N ASP A 252 24.28 -0.63 20.25
CA ASP A 252 24.12 -0.83 21.71
C ASP A 252 22.95 -1.77 22.06
N THR A 253 21.93 -1.80 21.21
CA THR A 253 20.71 -2.62 21.40
C THR A 253 20.68 -3.86 20.51
N SER A 254 21.66 -4.03 19.62
CA SER A 254 21.68 -5.08 18.57
C SER A 254 20.42 -5.10 17.71
N LYS A 255 19.70 -3.97 17.58
CA LYS A 255 18.47 -3.86 16.80
C LYS A 255 18.79 -3.61 15.33
N ALA A 256 17.90 -4.07 14.45
CA ALA A 256 17.97 -3.78 13.02
C ALA A 256 16.94 -2.72 12.61
N LEU A 257 17.33 -1.83 11.69
CA LEU A 257 16.43 -0.99 10.90
C LEU A 257 16.50 -1.44 9.46
N ILE A 258 15.37 -1.86 8.90
CA ILE A 258 15.26 -2.31 7.51
C ILE A 258 14.30 -1.37 6.79
N GLY A 259 14.73 -0.82 5.66
CA GLY A 259 13.87 -0.12 4.72
C GLY A 259 13.26 -1.08 3.70
N GLY A 260 12.12 -0.71 3.14
CA GLY A 260 11.51 -1.49 2.07
C GLY A 260 10.74 -0.60 1.10
N ASP A 261 10.94 -0.88 -0.20
CA ASP A 261 10.18 -0.27 -1.27
C ASP A 261 9.74 -1.37 -2.25
N LEU A 262 8.46 -1.42 -2.56
CA LEU A 262 7.86 -2.45 -3.42
C LEU A 262 8.53 -2.49 -4.80
N TRP A 263 8.95 -1.34 -5.31
CA TRP A 263 9.56 -1.23 -6.65
C TRP A 263 10.92 -1.92 -6.76
N ASN A 264 11.64 -2.03 -5.66
CA ASN A 264 12.91 -2.75 -5.58
C ASN A 264 12.73 -4.28 -5.48
N VAL A 265 11.51 -4.75 -5.25
CA VAL A 265 11.15 -6.17 -5.16
C VAL A 265 10.49 -6.66 -6.44
N LEU A 266 9.62 -5.84 -7.05
CA LEU A 266 8.94 -6.17 -8.31
C LEU A 266 9.80 -5.84 -9.54
N THR A 267 10.96 -6.47 -9.65
CA THR A 267 11.98 -6.14 -10.66
C THR A 267 11.78 -6.83 -12.01
N THR A 268 11.06 -7.97 -12.06
CA THR A 268 10.80 -8.72 -13.28
C THR A 268 9.32 -9.01 -13.48
N HIS A 269 8.91 -9.27 -14.73
CA HIS A 269 7.53 -9.65 -15.06
C HIS A 269 7.12 -10.97 -14.37
N GLU A 270 8.02 -11.95 -14.34
CA GLU A 270 7.79 -13.25 -13.72
C GLU A 270 7.53 -13.10 -12.21
N GLU A 271 8.33 -12.27 -11.53
CA GLU A 271 8.16 -12.03 -10.09
C GLU A 271 6.84 -11.30 -9.81
N ARG A 272 6.49 -10.30 -10.62
CA ARG A 272 5.18 -9.61 -10.53
C ARG A 272 4.03 -10.60 -10.67
N LYS A 273 4.06 -11.45 -11.69
CA LYS A 273 3.02 -12.46 -11.94
C LYS A 273 2.94 -13.49 -10.82
N ARG A 274 4.07 -14.02 -10.38
CA ARG A 274 4.13 -15.03 -9.31
C ARG A 274 3.51 -14.50 -8.02
N ARG A 275 3.95 -13.31 -7.57
CA ARG A 275 3.45 -12.69 -6.32
C ARG A 275 1.97 -12.32 -6.42
N THR A 276 1.56 -11.80 -7.54
CA THR A 276 0.15 -11.44 -7.78
C THR A 276 -0.75 -12.68 -7.82
N ALA A 277 -0.32 -13.76 -8.48
CA ALA A 277 -1.07 -15.01 -8.53
C ALA A 277 -1.26 -15.61 -7.13
N GLU A 278 -0.21 -15.60 -6.30
CA GLU A 278 -0.28 -16.05 -4.91
C GLU A 278 -1.23 -15.18 -4.08
N LEU A 279 -1.16 -13.85 -4.21
CA LEU A 279 -2.06 -12.92 -3.52
C LEU A 279 -3.53 -13.15 -3.92
N PHE A 280 -3.82 -13.30 -5.21
CA PHE A 280 -5.16 -13.57 -5.69
C PHE A 280 -5.66 -14.95 -5.26
N GLN A 281 -4.79 -15.95 -5.18
CA GLN A 281 -5.14 -17.25 -4.65
C GLN A 281 -5.61 -17.17 -3.20
N TRP A 282 -4.89 -16.48 -2.32
CA TRP A 282 -5.29 -16.29 -0.92
C TRP A 282 -6.63 -15.56 -0.77
N ILE A 283 -6.90 -14.60 -1.66
CA ILE A 283 -8.18 -13.87 -1.67
C ILE A 283 -9.32 -14.79 -2.14
N MET A 284 -9.13 -15.51 -3.24
CA MET A 284 -10.16 -16.41 -3.81
C MET A 284 -10.44 -17.62 -2.90
N SER A 285 -9.44 -18.10 -2.15
CA SER A 285 -9.63 -19.17 -1.15
C SER A 285 -10.27 -18.69 0.16
N GLY A 286 -10.35 -17.35 0.36
CA GLY A 286 -10.86 -16.76 1.60
C GLY A 286 -9.85 -16.75 2.76
N GLU A 287 -8.58 -17.07 2.50
CA GLU A 287 -7.50 -16.95 3.49
C GLU A 287 -7.19 -15.49 3.82
N ILE A 288 -7.35 -14.61 2.84
CA ILE A 288 -7.28 -13.15 3.02
C ILE A 288 -8.64 -12.54 2.73
N LEU A 289 -9.17 -11.84 3.72
CA LEU A 289 -10.44 -11.11 3.62
C LEU A 289 -10.15 -9.66 3.19
N ILE A 290 -10.88 -9.21 2.19
CA ILE A 290 -10.81 -7.83 1.72
C ILE A 290 -12.06 -7.09 2.19
N LYS A 291 -11.86 -6.00 2.92
CA LYS A 291 -12.93 -5.09 3.29
C LYS A 291 -13.36 -4.30 2.05
N GLU A 292 -14.66 -4.07 1.91
CA GLU A 292 -15.19 -3.22 0.84
C GLU A 292 -14.53 -1.84 0.85
N PRO A 293 -14.04 -1.38 -0.31
CA PRO A 293 -13.40 -0.08 -0.41
C PRO A 293 -14.41 1.07 -0.33
N THR A 294 -13.92 2.25 0.04
CA THR A 294 -14.70 3.48 -0.10
C THR A 294 -14.53 4.01 -1.53
N LEU A 295 -15.64 4.19 -2.24
CA LEU A 295 -15.64 4.60 -3.64
C LEU A 295 -15.86 6.11 -3.79
N PHE A 296 -15.09 6.75 -4.65
CA PHE A 296 -15.29 8.11 -5.12
C PHE A 296 -15.29 8.11 -6.65
N SER A 297 -16.06 8.99 -7.28
CA SER A 297 -15.83 9.25 -8.71
C SER A 297 -14.49 9.96 -8.90
N LEU A 298 -13.92 9.88 -10.10
CA LEU A 298 -12.67 10.59 -10.44
C LEU A 298 -12.79 12.10 -10.18
N GLU A 299 -13.98 12.68 -10.45
CA GLU A 299 -14.30 14.09 -10.20
C GLU A 299 -14.17 14.48 -8.71
N ASN A 300 -14.42 13.54 -7.81
CA ASN A 300 -14.32 13.74 -6.37
C ASN A 300 -12.93 13.31 -5.80
N GLY A 301 -11.92 13.21 -6.64
CA GLY A 301 -10.57 12.79 -6.26
C GLY A 301 -9.95 13.65 -5.15
N ALA A 302 -10.19 14.96 -5.16
CA ALA A 302 -9.74 15.84 -4.07
C ALA A 302 -10.36 15.47 -2.71
N ASP A 303 -11.64 15.09 -2.68
CA ASP A 303 -12.33 14.65 -1.45
C ASP A 303 -11.81 13.28 -0.98
N ALA A 304 -11.51 12.38 -1.92
CA ALA A 304 -10.87 11.10 -1.63
C ALA A 304 -9.50 11.30 -0.93
N HIS A 305 -8.69 12.24 -1.43
CA HIS A 305 -7.43 12.62 -0.78
C HIS A 305 -7.63 13.24 0.60
N ARG A 306 -8.64 14.14 0.76
CA ARG A 306 -9.00 14.69 2.09
C ARG A 306 -9.38 13.60 3.07
N LEU A 307 -10.20 12.62 2.64
CA LEU A 307 -10.57 11.51 3.49
C LEU A 307 -9.35 10.68 3.89
N LEU A 308 -8.45 10.35 2.95
CA LEU A 308 -7.24 9.59 3.23
C LEU A 308 -6.36 10.28 4.27
N GLU A 309 -6.11 11.60 4.11
CA GLU A 309 -5.27 12.39 5.02
C GLU A 309 -5.93 12.67 6.36
N SER A 310 -7.25 12.66 6.45
CA SER A 310 -7.99 12.92 7.70
C SER A 310 -7.78 11.86 8.78
N ARG A 311 -7.17 10.72 8.44
CA ARG A 311 -7.03 9.53 9.31
C ARG A 311 -8.38 8.94 9.76
N LYS A 312 -9.51 9.29 9.10
CA LYS A 312 -10.84 8.74 9.40
C LYS A 312 -11.16 7.49 8.57
N SER A 313 -10.50 7.30 7.44
CA SER A 313 -10.69 6.11 6.59
C SER A 313 -10.19 4.83 7.29
N SER A 314 -10.79 3.72 6.96
CA SER A 314 -10.30 2.38 7.28
C SER A 314 -10.38 1.52 6.01
N GLY A 315 -9.29 0.81 5.68
CA GLY A 315 -9.21 0.05 4.43
C GLY A 315 -8.85 0.92 3.22
N LYS A 316 -9.27 0.50 2.06
CA LYS A 316 -8.91 1.11 0.76
C LYS A 316 -9.90 2.18 0.32
N ILE A 317 -9.38 3.18 -0.38
CA ILE A 317 -10.14 4.18 -1.14
C ILE A 317 -9.87 3.95 -2.62
N LEU A 318 -10.91 3.95 -3.44
CA LEU A 318 -10.81 3.84 -4.90
C LEU A 318 -11.39 5.08 -5.57
N LEU A 319 -10.80 5.45 -6.71
CA LEU A 319 -11.38 6.38 -7.67
C LEU A 319 -11.99 5.57 -8.82
N MET A 320 -13.21 5.92 -9.20
CA MET A 320 -13.96 5.31 -10.31
C MET A 320 -14.00 6.33 -11.44
N PRO A 321 -13.34 6.04 -12.58
CA PRO A 321 -13.31 6.93 -13.73
C PRO A 321 -14.64 7.07 -14.43
#